data_e13fa3e8beae2fef3ad7ff7a5d74e897
#
_entry.id   e13fa3e8beae2fef3ad7ff7a5d74e897
#
_cell.length_a   1.000
_cell.length_b   1.000
_cell.length_c   1.000
_cell.angle_alpha   90.00
_cell.angle_beta   90.00
_cell.angle_gamma   90.00
#
_symmetry.space_group_name_H-M   'P 1'
#
loop_
_entity.id
_entity.type
_entity.pdbx_description
1 polymer ?
#
loop_
_entity_poly.entity_id
_entity_poly.type
_entity_poly.pdbx_seq_one_letter_code
_entity_poly.pdbx_strand_id
1 'polypeptide(L)'
;MNYAIVLAGGKGTRMNSEIPKQFLVVGGKPLISYSLDVFEKSPFIEAIIIVTSQDYTGYMKALVKENGYKKIAGIALGGKERYDSVHSGLELIQTLMSSGAGQLSRDEEWLSGEDYIFIHDGARPCVTAQIIYNCMQDVMEYKACVAAVPVKDTIKVADKAGMSVNTPDRSTLWQIQTPQVFEAGLIKEAYERLYNDTTAGNITDDAMVVEHYMDRTVKMTMADYKNIKVTTPEDMDIARIFLKA
;
A
#
# COMPACT_ATOMS: atom_id res chain seq x y z
N MET A 1 -5.66 12.16 12.51
CA MET A 1 -4.98 12.45 11.21
C MET A 1 -4.77 11.15 10.44
N ASN A 2 -5.03 11.13 9.14
CA ASN A 2 -4.86 9.91 8.36
C ASN A 2 -3.71 10.07 7.36
N TYR A 3 -2.88 9.06 7.28
CA TYR A 3 -1.65 9.04 6.49
C TYR A 3 -1.76 8.01 5.37
N ALA A 4 -1.19 8.31 4.22
CA ALA A 4 -0.97 7.31 3.18
C ALA A 4 0.52 7.02 3.01
N ILE A 5 0.92 5.76 3.00
CA ILE A 5 2.25 5.30 2.60
C ILE A 5 2.13 4.69 1.21
N VAL A 6 2.71 5.35 0.21
CA VAL A 6 2.68 4.87 -1.18
C VAL A 6 4.03 4.25 -1.53
N LEU A 7 4.02 2.92 -1.74
CA LEU A 7 5.22 2.13 -1.96
C LEU A 7 5.67 2.17 -3.43
N ALA A 8 6.86 2.67 -3.66
CA ALA A 8 7.49 2.82 -4.97
C ALA A 8 8.93 2.24 -5.03
N GLY A 9 9.34 1.41 -4.05
CA GLY A 9 10.69 0.84 -3.95
C GLY A 9 10.93 -0.43 -4.78
N GLY A 10 9.89 -1.09 -5.28
CA GLY A 10 10.00 -2.37 -5.96
C GLY A 10 10.76 -2.31 -7.30
N LYS A 11 11.71 -3.23 -7.51
CA LYS A 11 12.54 -3.31 -8.74
C LYS A 11 11.77 -3.78 -9.98
N GLY A 12 10.62 -4.40 -9.84
CA GLY A 12 9.75 -4.81 -10.96
C GLY A 12 10.39 -5.82 -11.92
N THR A 13 11.19 -6.77 -11.44
CA THR A 13 11.99 -7.72 -12.23
C THR A 13 11.22 -8.48 -13.32
N ARG A 14 9.91 -8.71 -13.12
CA ARG A 14 9.03 -9.40 -14.09
C ARG A 14 8.64 -8.54 -15.30
N MET A 15 8.93 -7.24 -15.27
CA MET A 15 8.60 -6.31 -16.37
C MET A 15 9.62 -6.29 -17.50
N ASN A 16 10.79 -6.95 -17.33
CA ASN A 16 11.91 -6.87 -18.28
C ASN A 16 12.24 -5.43 -18.71
N SER A 17 12.13 -4.47 -17.81
CA SER A 17 12.36 -3.04 -18.02
C SER A 17 13.47 -2.53 -17.13
N GLU A 18 14.32 -1.65 -17.64
CA GLU A 18 15.34 -0.94 -16.85
C GLU A 18 14.71 0.08 -15.90
N ILE A 19 13.50 0.57 -16.24
CA ILE A 19 12.75 1.51 -15.41
C ILE A 19 11.81 0.71 -14.49
N PRO A 20 11.80 0.95 -13.17
CA PRO A 20 10.86 0.32 -12.28
C PRO A 20 9.41 0.59 -12.70
N LYS A 21 8.57 -0.43 -12.65
CA LYS A 21 7.22 -0.45 -13.23
C LYS A 21 6.33 0.72 -12.78
N GLN A 22 6.46 1.18 -11.54
CA GLN A 22 5.68 2.31 -11.00
C GLN A 22 5.99 3.65 -11.68
N PHE A 23 7.12 3.73 -12.40
CA PHE A 23 7.53 4.91 -13.15
C PHE A 23 7.30 4.78 -14.67
N LEU A 24 6.81 3.62 -15.14
CA LEU A 24 6.40 3.46 -16.53
C LEU A 24 5.23 4.37 -16.86
N VAL A 25 5.23 4.92 -18.07
CA VAL A 25 4.25 5.93 -18.49
C VAL A 25 3.04 5.28 -19.16
N VAL A 26 1.86 5.67 -18.70
CA VAL A 26 0.56 5.35 -19.32
C VAL A 26 -0.21 6.66 -19.48
N GLY A 27 -0.76 6.93 -20.66
CA GLY A 27 -1.54 8.14 -20.91
C GLY A 27 -0.78 9.44 -20.60
N GLY A 28 0.53 9.45 -20.83
CA GLY A 28 1.36 10.64 -20.66
C GLY A 28 1.87 10.91 -19.23
N LYS A 29 1.55 10.05 -18.25
CA LYS A 29 2.07 10.21 -16.87
C LYS A 29 2.51 8.88 -16.26
N PRO A 30 3.46 8.88 -15.29
CA PRO A 30 3.90 7.68 -14.59
C PRO A 30 2.75 6.98 -13.85
N LEU A 31 2.79 5.63 -13.79
CA LEU A 31 1.76 4.83 -13.11
C LEU A 31 1.48 5.30 -11.67
N ILE A 32 2.53 5.59 -10.90
CA ILE A 32 2.40 6.05 -9.52
C ILE A 32 1.58 7.35 -9.40
N SER A 33 1.63 8.23 -10.40
CA SER A 33 0.91 9.52 -10.37
C SER A 33 -0.60 9.32 -10.32
N TYR A 34 -1.13 8.24 -10.90
CA TYR A 34 -2.56 7.95 -10.83
C TYR A 34 -3.01 7.69 -9.38
N SER A 35 -2.25 6.89 -8.63
CA SER A 35 -2.54 6.65 -7.20
C SER A 35 -2.33 7.93 -6.38
N LEU A 36 -1.22 8.66 -6.60
CA LEU A 36 -0.94 9.91 -5.89
C LEU A 36 -2.05 10.94 -6.09
N ASP A 37 -2.59 11.07 -7.32
CA ASP A 37 -3.70 11.98 -7.61
C ASP A 37 -4.96 11.66 -6.80
N VAL A 38 -5.26 10.37 -6.60
CA VAL A 38 -6.44 9.94 -5.84
C VAL A 38 -6.23 10.21 -4.35
N PHE A 39 -5.05 9.91 -3.80
CA PHE A 39 -4.74 10.19 -2.40
C PHE A 39 -4.65 11.69 -2.12
N GLU A 40 -4.03 12.48 -3.02
CA GLU A 40 -3.96 13.95 -2.92
C GLU A 40 -5.34 14.59 -2.85
N LYS A 41 -6.29 14.12 -3.65
CA LYS A 41 -7.66 14.64 -3.71
C LYS A 41 -8.57 14.09 -2.63
N SER A 42 -8.19 13.04 -1.93
CA SER A 42 -9.03 12.39 -0.92
C SER A 42 -9.24 13.33 0.29
N PRO A 43 -10.49 13.56 0.73
CA PRO A 43 -10.74 14.34 1.95
C PRO A 43 -10.35 13.59 3.23
N PHE A 44 -10.08 12.30 3.13
CA PHE A 44 -9.74 11.44 4.27
C PHE A 44 -8.24 11.36 4.55
N ILE A 45 -7.39 11.84 3.64
CA ILE A 45 -5.94 11.77 3.78
C ILE A 45 -5.38 13.17 3.99
N GLU A 46 -4.68 13.36 5.08
CA GLU A 46 -4.02 14.63 5.42
C GLU A 46 -2.57 14.67 4.95
N ALA A 47 -1.88 13.52 4.98
CA ALA A 47 -0.47 13.47 4.59
C ALA A 47 -0.12 12.18 3.84
N ILE A 48 0.85 12.27 2.92
CA ILE A 48 1.33 11.17 2.10
C ILE A 48 2.84 11.04 2.28
N ILE A 49 3.29 9.83 2.58
CA ILE A 49 4.70 9.43 2.53
C ILE A 49 4.93 8.58 1.29
N ILE A 50 5.89 8.95 0.48
CA ILE A 50 6.33 8.11 -0.64
C ILE A 50 7.54 7.30 -0.19
N VAL A 51 7.53 6.00 -0.45
CA VAL A 51 8.68 5.14 -0.15
C VAL A 51 9.29 4.66 -1.46
N THR A 52 10.54 5.05 -1.74
CA THR A 52 11.22 4.73 -3.00
C THR A 52 12.67 4.32 -2.79
N SER A 53 13.32 3.77 -3.83
CA SER A 53 14.76 3.49 -3.76
C SER A 53 15.60 4.77 -3.83
N GLN A 54 16.83 4.70 -3.34
CA GLN A 54 17.79 5.82 -3.35
C GLN A 54 17.94 6.44 -4.74
N ASP A 55 18.03 5.61 -5.79
CA ASP A 55 18.25 6.04 -7.17
C ASP A 55 17.08 6.88 -7.73
N TYR A 56 15.87 6.69 -7.21
CA TYR A 56 14.66 7.38 -7.67
C TYR A 56 14.19 8.51 -6.76
N THR A 57 14.92 8.81 -5.68
CA THR A 57 14.57 9.91 -4.77
C THR A 57 14.54 11.26 -5.49
N GLY A 58 15.54 11.53 -6.33
CA GLY A 58 15.58 12.76 -7.14
C GLY A 58 14.42 12.87 -8.13
N TYR A 59 14.11 11.77 -8.82
CA TYR A 59 12.97 11.69 -9.72
C TYR A 59 11.65 11.97 -8.99
N MET A 60 11.43 11.35 -7.83
CA MET A 60 10.22 11.56 -7.05
C MET A 60 10.07 13.01 -6.55
N LYS A 61 11.16 13.64 -6.11
CA LYS A 61 11.14 15.07 -5.74
C LYS A 61 10.74 15.96 -6.90
N ALA A 62 11.25 15.71 -8.11
CA ALA A 62 10.88 16.43 -9.31
C ALA A 62 9.39 16.22 -9.65
N LEU A 63 8.94 14.95 -9.66
CA LEU A 63 7.55 14.59 -9.92
C LEU A 63 6.56 15.29 -8.97
N VAL A 64 6.87 15.31 -7.68
CA VAL A 64 6.06 15.97 -6.64
C VAL A 64 5.95 17.46 -6.92
N LYS A 65 7.07 18.11 -7.24
CA LYS A 65 7.13 19.55 -7.56
C LYS A 65 6.37 19.87 -8.85
N GLU A 66 6.57 19.12 -9.90
CA GLU A 66 5.94 19.32 -11.22
C GLU A 66 4.42 19.19 -11.17
N ASN A 67 3.91 18.21 -10.40
CA ASN A 67 2.46 18.00 -10.25
C ASN A 67 1.83 18.87 -9.15
N GLY A 68 2.63 19.59 -8.36
CA GLY A 68 2.15 20.50 -7.32
C GLY A 68 1.43 19.79 -6.17
N TYR A 69 1.82 18.55 -5.85
CA TYR A 69 1.26 17.80 -4.72
C TYR A 69 1.57 18.51 -3.41
N LYS A 70 0.53 18.74 -2.60
CA LYS A 70 0.61 19.49 -1.34
C LYS A 70 0.61 18.61 -0.11
N LYS A 71 0.06 17.40 -0.22
CA LYS A 71 -0.03 16.44 0.89
C LYS A 71 1.21 15.56 1.03
N ILE A 72 2.17 15.62 0.11
CA ILE A 72 3.41 14.85 0.24
C ILE A 72 4.25 15.44 1.36
N ALA A 73 4.23 14.81 2.53
CA ALA A 73 4.96 15.23 3.71
C ALA A 73 6.42 14.80 3.70
N GLY A 74 6.74 13.69 3.00
CA GLY A 74 8.12 13.19 2.93
C GLY A 74 8.32 12.05 1.95
N ILE A 75 9.60 11.75 1.72
CA ILE A 75 10.05 10.61 0.90
C ILE A 75 11.02 9.79 1.76
N ALA A 76 10.64 8.55 2.07
CA ALA A 76 11.45 7.57 2.77
C ALA A 76 12.19 6.64 1.80
N LEU A 77 13.28 6.05 2.25
CA LEU A 77 14.00 5.02 1.49
C LEU A 77 13.39 3.65 1.73
N GLY A 78 13.12 2.92 0.65
CA GLY A 78 12.68 1.54 0.73
C GLY A 78 13.77 0.60 1.21
N GLY A 79 13.37 -0.46 1.89
CA GLY A 79 14.25 -1.52 2.34
C GLY A 79 14.37 -2.67 1.34
N LYS A 80 14.92 -3.79 1.81
CA LYS A 80 15.15 -5.00 1.00
C LYS A 80 13.84 -5.68 0.64
N GLU A 81 12.97 -5.82 1.62
CA GLU A 81 11.66 -6.45 1.49
C GLU A 81 10.53 -5.38 1.49
N ARG A 82 9.31 -5.81 1.15
CA ARG A 82 8.16 -4.91 1.15
C ARG A 82 7.88 -4.36 2.56
N TYR A 83 7.93 -5.21 3.56
CA TYR A 83 7.70 -4.79 4.95
C TYR A 83 8.76 -3.83 5.46
N ASP A 84 10.05 -3.95 5.06
CA ASP A 84 11.07 -2.94 5.40
C ASP A 84 10.69 -1.55 4.84
N SER A 85 10.14 -1.52 3.63
CA SER A 85 9.71 -0.27 3.02
C SER A 85 8.51 0.35 3.75
N VAL A 86 7.58 -0.46 4.23
CA VAL A 86 6.47 0.02 5.07
C VAL A 86 7.00 0.55 6.40
N HIS A 87 7.90 -0.17 7.05
CA HIS A 87 8.53 0.26 8.31
C HIS A 87 9.21 1.61 8.16
N SER A 88 10.02 1.80 7.11
CA SER A 88 10.65 3.10 6.84
C SER A 88 9.63 4.24 6.66
N GLY A 89 8.49 3.94 6.08
CA GLY A 89 7.38 4.90 5.96
C GLY A 89 6.77 5.25 7.32
N LEU A 90 6.56 4.26 8.19
CA LEU A 90 6.07 4.45 9.57
C LEU A 90 7.05 5.27 10.41
N GLU A 91 8.34 4.96 10.34
CA GLU A 91 9.40 5.72 11.04
C GLU A 91 9.47 7.17 10.59
N LEU A 92 9.30 7.43 9.28
CA LEU A 92 9.28 8.80 8.78
C LEU A 92 8.07 9.58 9.28
N ILE A 93 6.87 8.97 9.32
CA ILE A 93 5.69 9.59 9.93
C ILE A 93 6.00 9.95 11.39
N GLN A 94 6.55 9.03 12.16
CA GLN A 94 6.92 9.26 13.56
C GLN A 94 7.90 10.42 13.71
N THR A 95 8.93 10.45 12.91
CA THR A 95 9.95 11.51 12.94
C THR A 95 9.37 12.88 12.64
N LEU A 96 8.49 12.97 11.62
CA LEU A 96 7.84 14.23 11.24
C LEU A 96 6.90 14.77 12.31
N MET A 97 6.17 13.87 12.99
CA MET A 97 5.29 14.26 14.10
C MET A 97 6.09 14.76 15.30
N SER A 98 7.15 14.04 15.69
CA SER A 98 7.98 14.38 16.87
C SER A 98 8.83 15.63 16.69
N SER A 99 9.20 15.98 15.44
CA SER A 99 10.05 17.13 15.16
C SER A 99 9.34 18.48 15.27
N GLY A 100 8.02 18.52 15.42
CA GLY A 100 7.24 19.76 15.39
C GLY A 100 7.36 20.52 14.07
N ALA A 101 7.95 19.93 13.05
CA ALA A 101 8.21 20.55 11.76
C ALA A 101 7.09 20.26 10.76
N GLY A 102 6.45 21.30 10.25
CA GLY A 102 5.49 21.21 9.15
C GLY A 102 4.05 20.88 9.56
N GLN A 103 3.28 20.36 8.62
CA GLN A 103 1.83 20.09 8.74
C GLN A 103 1.48 18.97 9.74
N LEU A 104 2.45 18.19 10.22
CA LEU A 104 2.25 17.00 11.05
C LEU A 104 2.57 17.25 12.54
N SER A 105 2.99 18.46 12.94
CA SER A 105 3.32 18.75 14.34
C SER A 105 2.07 18.67 15.23
N ARG A 106 2.12 17.82 16.24
CA ARG A 106 1.14 17.74 17.33
C ARG A 106 1.87 17.69 18.65
N ASP A 107 1.32 18.39 19.65
CA ASP A 107 1.79 18.36 21.06
C ASP A 107 1.34 17.09 21.81
N GLU A 108 0.65 16.17 21.14
CA GLU A 108 0.05 14.98 21.77
C GLU A 108 0.77 13.68 21.36
N GLU A 109 0.73 12.74 22.28
CA GLU A 109 1.28 11.40 22.15
C GLU A 109 0.88 10.75 20.83
N TRP A 110 1.84 10.20 20.17
CA TRP A 110 1.73 9.55 18.88
C TRP A 110 0.54 8.59 18.84
N LEU A 111 -0.38 8.84 17.94
CA LEU A 111 -1.46 7.95 17.56
C LEU A 111 -2.60 7.87 18.60
N SER A 112 -3.43 8.90 18.63
CA SER A 112 -4.78 8.72 19.15
C SER A 112 -5.46 7.57 18.38
N GLY A 113 -6.30 6.78 19.05
CA GLY A 113 -7.04 5.66 18.43
C GLY A 113 -7.98 6.05 17.29
N GLU A 114 -7.84 7.27 16.74
CA GLU A 114 -8.59 7.83 15.63
C GLU A 114 -7.71 8.15 14.41
N ASP A 115 -6.40 7.87 14.47
CA ASP A 115 -5.47 8.04 13.35
C ASP A 115 -5.36 6.73 12.55
N TYR A 116 -5.38 6.80 11.21
CA TYR A 116 -5.33 5.64 10.34
C TYR A 116 -4.23 5.75 9.30
N ILE A 117 -3.60 4.61 8.98
CA ILE A 117 -2.54 4.51 7.99
C ILE A 117 -3.00 3.66 6.82
N PHE A 118 -3.00 4.24 5.62
CA PHE A 118 -3.31 3.62 4.34
C PHE A 118 -2.01 3.21 3.66
N ILE A 119 -1.75 1.91 3.52
CA ILE A 119 -0.56 1.39 2.86
C ILE A 119 -0.94 0.95 1.45
N HIS A 120 -0.34 1.57 0.43
CA HIS A 120 -0.73 1.35 -0.97
C HIS A 120 0.46 1.08 -1.88
N ASP A 121 0.31 0.10 -2.76
CA ASP A 121 1.29 -0.20 -3.80
C ASP A 121 1.20 0.83 -4.93
N GLY A 122 2.23 1.63 -5.18
CA GLY A 122 2.29 2.60 -6.29
C GLY A 122 2.19 1.98 -7.68
N ALA A 123 2.22 0.66 -7.78
CA ALA A 123 1.96 -0.11 -8.99
C ALA A 123 0.49 -0.50 -9.17
N ARG A 124 -0.45 0.03 -8.37
CA ARG A 124 -1.91 -0.11 -8.55
C ARG A 124 -2.53 1.24 -8.95
N PRO A 125 -2.41 1.61 -10.22
CA PRO A 125 -2.84 2.94 -10.66
C PRO A 125 -4.35 3.14 -10.68
N CYS A 126 -5.13 2.05 -10.59
CA CYS A 126 -6.58 2.08 -10.72
C CYS A 126 -7.32 2.15 -9.38
N VAL A 127 -6.64 2.53 -8.29
CA VAL A 127 -7.32 2.85 -7.03
C VAL A 127 -8.29 4.01 -7.23
N THR A 128 -9.43 4.00 -6.54
CA THR A 128 -10.46 5.02 -6.68
C THR A 128 -10.80 5.67 -5.34
N ALA A 129 -11.39 6.87 -5.38
CA ALA A 129 -11.91 7.53 -4.18
C ALA A 129 -12.94 6.67 -3.44
N GLN A 130 -13.72 5.84 -4.17
CA GLN A 130 -14.69 4.93 -3.56
C GLN A 130 -14.00 3.82 -2.76
N ILE A 131 -12.90 3.26 -3.25
CA ILE A 131 -12.12 2.25 -2.51
C ILE A 131 -11.55 2.87 -1.22
N ILE A 132 -11.00 4.09 -1.29
CA ILE A 132 -10.50 4.81 -0.10
C ILE A 132 -11.64 5.05 0.89
N TYR A 133 -12.80 5.49 0.41
CA TYR A 133 -13.98 5.70 1.25
C TYR A 133 -14.42 4.41 1.96
N ASN A 134 -14.57 3.32 1.22
CA ASN A 134 -14.99 2.03 1.79
C ASN A 134 -14.00 1.55 2.87
N CYS A 135 -12.69 1.63 2.59
CA CYS A 135 -11.66 1.27 3.56
C CYS A 135 -11.71 2.18 4.81
N MET A 136 -11.98 3.48 4.63
CA MET A 136 -12.12 4.40 5.77
C MET A 136 -13.31 4.01 6.66
N GLN A 137 -14.46 3.67 6.08
CA GLN A 137 -15.62 3.22 6.86
C GLN A 137 -15.31 1.94 7.65
N ASP A 138 -14.72 0.94 6.98
CA ASP A 138 -14.43 -0.33 7.63
C ASP A 138 -13.32 -0.20 8.69
N VAL A 139 -12.27 0.59 8.47
CA VAL A 139 -11.20 0.73 9.47
C VAL A 139 -11.65 1.46 10.73
N MET A 140 -12.58 2.40 10.62
CA MET A 140 -13.17 3.07 11.79
C MET A 140 -13.90 2.07 12.69
N GLU A 141 -14.56 1.06 12.12
CA GLU A 141 -15.29 0.03 12.85
C GLU A 141 -14.39 -1.12 13.32
N TYR A 142 -13.56 -1.65 12.40
CA TYR A 142 -12.79 -2.89 12.64
C TYR A 142 -11.34 -2.67 13.04
N LYS A 143 -10.81 -1.44 12.94
CA LYS A 143 -9.41 -1.05 13.25
C LYS A 143 -8.37 -1.59 12.28
N ALA A 144 -8.72 -2.58 11.46
CA ALA A 144 -7.88 -3.17 10.42
C ALA A 144 -8.74 -3.64 9.25
N CYS A 145 -8.43 -3.20 8.04
CA CYS A 145 -9.09 -3.66 6.83
C CYS A 145 -8.17 -3.67 5.62
N VAL A 146 -8.52 -4.46 4.62
CA VAL A 146 -7.79 -4.54 3.35
C VAL A 146 -8.75 -4.49 2.18
N ALA A 147 -8.43 -3.69 1.18
CA ALA A 147 -9.13 -3.71 -0.09
C ALA A 147 -8.97 -5.09 -0.75
N ALA A 148 -10.07 -5.74 -1.08
CA ALA A 148 -10.07 -7.09 -1.64
C ALA A 148 -11.27 -7.34 -2.55
N VAL A 149 -11.21 -8.39 -3.37
CA VAL A 149 -12.32 -8.87 -4.19
C VAL A 149 -12.46 -10.38 -4.05
N PRO A 150 -13.70 -10.94 -4.09
CA PRO A 150 -13.89 -12.39 -4.14
C PRO A 150 -13.19 -13.02 -5.34
N VAL A 151 -12.62 -14.21 -5.16
CA VAL A 151 -12.00 -14.94 -6.27
C VAL A 151 -13.06 -15.42 -7.26
N LYS A 152 -12.85 -15.19 -8.56
CA LYS A 152 -13.77 -15.61 -9.63
C LYS A 152 -13.48 -17.02 -10.13
N ASP A 153 -12.22 -17.36 -10.24
CA ASP A 153 -11.78 -18.64 -10.80
C ASP A 153 -11.70 -19.74 -9.73
N THR A 154 -11.74 -20.98 -10.15
CA THR A 154 -11.48 -22.11 -9.25
C THR A 154 -10.01 -22.14 -8.89
N ILE A 155 -9.70 -22.10 -7.60
CA ILE A 155 -8.33 -22.19 -7.07
C ILE A 155 -8.03 -23.65 -6.69
N LYS A 156 -6.83 -24.10 -7.06
CA LYS A 156 -6.27 -25.38 -6.65
C LYS A 156 -5.04 -25.18 -5.78
N VAL A 157 -4.96 -25.89 -4.69
CA VAL A 157 -3.70 -26.08 -3.97
C VAL A 157 -2.95 -27.22 -4.68
N ALA A 158 -1.68 -26.98 -5.03
CA ALA A 158 -0.84 -27.96 -5.70
C ALA A 158 0.39 -28.29 -4.84
N ASP A 159 0.93 -29.49 -5.01
CA ASP A 159 2.23 -29.87 -4.48
C ASP A 159 3.40 -29.31 -5.34
N LYS A 160 4.64 -29.60 -4.93
CA LYS A 160 5.85 -29.14 -5.66
C LYS A 160 5.98 -29.71 -7.08
N ALA A 161 5.28 -30.81 -7.39
CA ALA A 161 5.24 -31.43 -8.73
C ALA A 161 4.11 -30.86 -9.61
N GLY A 162 3.31 -29.90 -9.09
CA GLY A 162 2.18 -29.32 -9.80
C GLY A 162 0.91 -30.18 -9.77
N MET A 163 0.87 -31.25 -8.95
CA MET A 163 -0.32 -32.09 -8.80
C MET A 163 -1.32 -31.47 -7.83
N SER A 164 -2.59 -31.50 -8.19
CA SER A 164 -3.67 -30.92 -7.36
C SER A 164 -3.84 -31.73 -6.06
N VAL A 165 -3.71 -31.03 -4.92
CA VAL A 165 -3.87 -31.60 -3.57
C VAL A 165 -5.26 -31.31 -3.01
N ASN A 166 -5.74 -30.06 -3.20
CA ASN A 166 -7.02 -29.60 -2.64
C ASN A 166 -7.66 -28.53 -3.51
N THR A 167 -8.98 -28.41 -3.41
CA THR A 167 -9.76 -27.32 -4.00
C THR A 167 -10.50 -26.61 -2.88
N PRO A 168 -9.99 -25.45 -2.41
CA PRO A 168 -10.69 -24.65 -1.39
C PRO A 168 -12.08 -24.21 -1.84
N ASP A 169 -12.99 -23.99 -0.90
CA ASP A 169 -14.28 -23.39 -1.20
C ASP A 169 -14.08 -21.96 -1.69
N ARG A 170 -14.38 -21.71 -2.97
CA ARG A 170 -14.23 -20.41 -3.61
C ARG A 170 -15.02 -19.30 -2.92
N SER A 171 -16.15 -19.62 -2.28
CA SER A 171 -16.98 -18.63 -1.59
C SER A 171 -16.27 -17.95 -0.39
N THR A 172 -15.22 -18.59 0.13
CA THR A 172 -14.41 -18.09 1.24
C THR A 172 -13.12 -17.42 0.81
N LEU A 173 -12.79 -17.44 -0.49
CA LEU A 173 -11.51 -16.94 -1.01
C LEU A 173 -11.62 -15.50 -1.52
N TRP A 174 -10.68 -14.68 -1.08
CA TRP A 174 -10.53 -13.30 -1.50
C TRP A 174 -9.14 -13.05 -2.09
N GLN A 175 -9.09 -12.22 -3.12
CA GLN A 175 -7.85 -11.72 -3.71
C GLN A 175 -7.53 -10.37 -3.08
N ILE A 176 -6.45 -10.33 -2.32
CA ILE A 176 -6.03 -9.15 -1.56
C ILE A 176 -5.42 -8.13 -2.50
N GLN A 177 -5.80 -6.88 -2.28
CA GLN A 177 -5.31 -5.71 -2.99
C GLN A 177 -4.70 -4.70 -1.99
N THR A 178 -4.53 -3.46 -2.42
CA THR A 178 -4.25 -2.31 -1.59
C THR A 178 -5.17 -1.15 -2.00
N PRO A 179 -5.51 -0.20 -1.09
CA PRO A 179 -4.88 0.03 0.21
C PRO A 179 -5.21 -1.05 1.25
N GLN A 180 -4.24 -1.29 2.15
CA GLN A 180 -4.42 -1.98 3.41
C GLN A 180 -4.41 -0.91 4.50
N VAL A 181 -5.41 -0.89 5.37
CA VAL A 181 -5.65 0.26 6.26
C VAL A 181 -5.78 -0.21 7.70
N PHE A 182 -5.07 0.47 8.57
CA PHE A 182 -4.98 0.09 9.97
C PHE A 182 -5.05 1.32 10.86
N GLU A 183 -5.58 1.14 12.07
CA GLU A 183 -5.36 2.08 13.16
C GLU A 183 -3.85 2.23 13.37
N ALA A 184 -3.39 3.47 13.50
CA ALA A 184 -1.97 3.77 13.44
C ALA A 184 -1.18 3.16 14.61
N GLY A 185 -1.74 3.12 15.83
CA GLY A 185 -1.14 2.43 16.98
C GLY A 185 -1.02 0.93 16.76
N LEU A 186 -2.07 0.32 16.19
CA LEU A 186 -2.11 -1.11 15.92
C LEU A 186 -1.01 -1.54 14.94
N ILE A 187 -0.90 -0.86 13.79
CA ILE A 187 0.10 -1.23 12.78
C ILE A 187 1.53 -0.95 13.25
N LYS A 188 1.74 0.15 13.99
CA LYS A 188 3.05 0.47 14.58
C LYS A 188 3.48 -0.64 15.52
N GLU A 189 2.66 -1.02 16.48
CA GLU A 189 2.98 -2.08 17.44
C GLU A 189 3.21 -3.43 16.74
N ALA A 190 2.41 -3.77 15.73
CA ALA A 190 2.60 -4.99 14.94
C ALA A 190 3.98 -5.03 14.27
N TYR A 191 4.43 -3.91 13.70
CA TYR A 191 5.74 -3.79 13.08
C TYR A 191 6.89 -3.79 14.09
N GLU A 192 6.73 -3.18 15.26
CA GLU A 192 7.72 -3.26 16.35
C GLU A 192 7.92 -4.71 16.79
N ARG A 193 6.84 -5.48 16.93
CA ARG A 193 6.92 -6.91 17.26
C ARG A 193 7.57 -7.72 16.14
N LEU A 194 7.24 -7.47 14.87
CA LEU A 194 7.88 -8.11 13.72
C LEU A 194 9.41 -7.92 13.74
N TYR A 195 9.89 -6.69 13.99
CA TYR A 195 11.33 -6.40 13.99
C TYR A 195 12.06 -6.94 15.23
N ASN A 196 11.36 -7.24 16.31
CA ASN A 196 11.89 -7.92 17.48
C ASN A 196 11.89 -9.45 17.35
N ASP A 197 11.20 -10.01 16.34
CA ASP A 197 11.12 -11.45 16.09
C ASP A 197 12.22 -11.90 15.11
N THR A 198 13.28 -12.54 15.64
CA THR A 198 14.35 -13.11 14.83
C THR A 198 13.97 -14.36 14.04
N THR A 199 12.76 -14.88 14.26
CA THR A 199 12.21 -16.09 13.62
C THR A 199 11.10 -15.78 12.62
N ALA A 200 10.89 -14.50 12.32
CA ALA A 200 9.84 -14.03 11.41
C ALA A 200 9.83 -14.81 10.10
N GLY A 201 8.70 -15.40 9.78
CA GLY A 201 8.50 -16.19 8.57
C GLY A 201 8.36 -15.32 7.30
N ASN A 202 7.89 -15.92 6.23
CA ASN A 202 7.64 -15.21 4.98
C ASN A 202 6.41 -14.28 5.12
N ILE A 203 6.64 -13.00 5.36
CA ILE A 203 5.60 -11.96 5.42
C ILE A 203 5.30 -11.46 4.00
N THR A 204 4.06 -11.60 3.56
CA THR A 204 3.64 -11.25 2.20
C THR A 204 2.92 -9.91 2.10
N ASP A 205 2.20 -9.51 3.17
CA ASP A 205 1.46 -8.24 3.23
C ASP A 205 1.32 -7.71 4.67
N ASP A 206 0.72 -6.54 4.82
CA ASP A 206 0.61 -5.85 6.12
C ASP A 206 -0.49 -6.47 6.99
N ALA A 207 -1.53 -7.02 6.36
CA ALA A 207 -2.58 -7.74 7.08
C ALA A 207 -1.99 -8.94 7.83
N MET A 208 -1.12 -9.71 7.17
CA MET A 208 -0.44 -10.85 7.79
C MET A 208 0.41 -10.44 9.00
N VAL A 209 1.04 -9.24 8.97
CA VAL A 209 1.77 -8.71 10.14
C VAL A 209 0.81 -8.50 11.32
N VAL A 210 -0.32 -7.85 11.09
CA VAL A 210 -1.32 -7.59 12.13
C VAL A 210 -1.94 -8.89 12.63
N GLU A 211 -2.31 -9.80 11.74
CA GLU A 211 -2.88 -11.10 12.10
C GLU A 211 -1.94 -11.92 12.96
N HIS A 212 -0.64 -11.97 12.58
CA HIS A 212 0.34 -12.79 13.27
C HIS A 212 0.79 -12.21 14.62
N TYR A 213 1.08 -10.89 14.66
CA TYR A 213 1.68 -10.27 15.85
C TYR A 213 0.69 -9.66 16.82
N MET A 214 -0.55 -9.40 16.39
CA MET A 214 -1.57 -8.77 17.22
C MET A 214 -2.76 -9.69 17.51
N ASP A 215 -2.76 -10.92 17.00
CA ASP A 215 -3.86 -11.90 17.13
C ASP A 215 -5.21 -11.27 16.76
N ARG A 216 -5.24 -10.56 15.63
CA ARG A 216 -6.38 -9.77 15.20
C ARG A 216 -6.80 -10.13 13.78
N THR A 217 -8.10 -10.38 13.59
CA THR A 217 -8.67 -10.55 12.25
C THR A 217 -8.74 -9.22 11.51
N VAL A 218 -8.54 -9.27 10.19
CA VAL A 218 -8.58 -8.11 9.30
C VAL A 218 -9.83 -8.17 8.43
N LYS A 219 -10.57 -7.05 8.35
CA LYS A 219 -11.78 -6.94 7.54
C LYS A 219 -11.45 -6.92 6.04
N MET A 220 -12.11 -7.78 5.25
CA MET A 220 -12.06 -7.70 3.78
C MET A 220 -13.04 -6.62 3.31
N THR A 221 -12.50 -5.50 2.84
CA THR A 221 -13.28 -4.38 2.27
C THR A 221 -13.49 -4.61 0.79
N MET A 222 -14.74 -4.61 0.33
CA MET A 222 -15.04 -4.77 -1.10
C MET A 222 -14.41 -3.64 -1.91
N ALA A 223 -13.56 -4.03 -2.87
CA ALA A 223 -12.87 -3.15 -3.81
C ALA A 223 -13.34 -3.40 -5.25
N ASP A 224 -12.51 -3.11 -6.24
CA ASP A 224 -12.82 -3.28 -7.66
C ASP A 224 -11.80 -4.23 -8.32
N TYR A 225 -12.28 -5.11 -9.19
CA TYR A 225 -11.41 -5.97 -10.02
C TYR A 225 -10.49 -5.16 -10.96
N LYS A 226 -10.85 -3.91 -11.27
CA LYS A 226 -10.01 -3.00 -12.03
C LYS A 226 -8.81 -2.47 -11.24
N ASN A 227 -8.82 -2.57 -9.91
CA ASN A 227 -7.70 -2.15 -9.06
C ASN A 227 -6.55 -3.15 -9.13
N ILE A 228 -6.13 -3.47 -10.35
CA ILE A 228 -5.04 -4.41 -10.65
C ILE A 228 -3.69 -3.90 -10.15
N LYS A 229 -2.79 -4.82 -9.84
CA LYS A 229 -1.37 -4.54 -9.64
C LYS A 229 -0.63 -4.78 -10.95
N VAL A 230 -0.07 -3.75 -11.54
CA VAL A 230 0.78 -3.90 -12.72
C VAL A 230 2.04 -4.68 -12.34
N THR A 231 2.20 -5.87 -12.92
CA THR A 231 3.29 -6.80 -12.60
C THR A 231 3.98 -7.37 -13.84
N THR A 232 3.27 -7.42 -14.95
CA THR A 232 3.75 -7.91 -16.24
C THR A 232 3.52 -6.86 -17.34
N PRO A 233 4.17 -6.97 -18.50
CA PRO A 233 3.93 -6.05 -19.63
C PRO A 233 2.47 -5.98 -20.07
N GLU A 234 1.75 -7.11 -20.05
CA GLU A 234 0.33 -7.20 -20.45
C GLU A 234 -0.56 -6.37 -19.51
N ASP A 235 -0.19 -6.29 -18.21
CA ASP A 235 -0.93 -5.48 -17.25
C ASP A 235 -0.90 -3.98 -17.60
N MET A 236 0.13 -3.52 -18.35
CA MET A 236 0.20 -2.13 -18.81
C MET A 236 -0.91 -1.80 -19.81
N ASP A 237 -1.23 -2.73 -20.71
CA ASP A 237 -2.31 -2.53 -21.70
C ASP A 237 -3.68 -2.56 -21.00
N ILE A 238 -3.83 -3.47 -20.04
CA ILE A 238 -5.04 -3.53 -19.20
C ILE A 238 -5.20 -2.23 -18.38
N ALA A 239 -4.11 -1.77 -17.74
CA ALA A 239 -4.12 -0.51 -17.01
C ALA A 239 -4.52 0.68 -17.90
N ARG A 240 -4.00 0.76 -19.13
CA ARG A 240 -4.35 1.81 -20.11
C ARG A 240 -5.86 1.83 -20.38
N ILE A 241 -6.46 0.65 -20.59
CA ILE A 241 -7.90 0.52 -20.84
C ILE A 241 -8.71 0.99 -19.61
N PHE A 242 -8.32 0.56 -18.40
CA PHE A 242 -9.07 0.91 -17.19
C PHE A 242 -8.92 2.38 -16.81
N LEU A 243 -7.78 2.98 -17.06
CA LEU A 243 -7.51 4.41 -16.83
C LEU A 243 -8.10 5.30 -17.93
N LYS A 244 -8.57 4.72 -19.05
CA LYS A 244 -9.02 5.45 -20.25
C LYS A 244 -7.95 6.40 -20.80
N ALA A 245 -6.68 5.95 -20.79
CA ALA A 245 -5.50 6.75 -21.09
C ALA A 245 -4.88 6.34 -22.45
#